data_fbd76aa343d954dd35676ead702f9fa9
#
_entry.id   fbd76aa343d954dd35676ead702f9fa9
#
_cell.length_a   1.000
_cell.length_b   1.000
_cell.length_c   1.000
_cell.angle_alpha   90.00
_cell.angle_beta   90.00
_cell.angle_gamma   90.00
#
_symmetry.space_group_name_H-M   'P 1'
#
loop_
_entity.id
_entity.type
_entity.pdbx_description
1 polymer ?
#
loop_
_entity_poly.entity_id
_entity_poly.type
_entity_poly.pdbx_seq_one_letter_code
_entity_poly.pdbx_strand_id
1 'polypeptide(L)'
;CLPEPPAAVIPKLXPSESQKFRQWYVWLAVAIAPIIFVWAILQQVVLGVPFGTNPSGNVVLILLAIVFGIAFPFFLYRMGLDVQLSNEAIHMRFWPFHLKPRTFYFSDIDNAEPVTYSPLKDYGGWGIRYGAKGKAYNVSGNQGVVITLKTGQSILIGSQRHEELSSLINDRL
;
A
#
# COMPACT_ATOMS: atom_id res chain seq x y z
N CYS A 1 28.35 -4.61 25.63
CA CYS A 1 27.66 -4.20 24.37
C CYS A 1 28.13 -5.10 23.26
N LEU A 2 27.30 -6.07 22.89
CA LEU A 2 27.56 -6.86 21.66
C LEU A 2 27.17 -5.98 20.46
N PRO A 3 27.97 -5.92 19.41
CA PRO A 3 27.61 -5.15 18.22
C PRO A 3 26.34 -5.75 17.60
N GLU A 4 25.45 -4.88 17.18
CA GLU A 4 24.27 -5.32 16.40
C GLU A 4 24.76 -6.11 15.18
N PRO A 5 24.15 -7.25 14.89
CA PRO A 5 24.50 -7.97 13.68
C PRO A 5 24.24 -7.08 12.46
N PRO A 6 25.12 -7.09 11.46
CA PRO A 6 24.92 -6.31 10.25
C PRO A 6 23.57 -6.68 9.64
N ALA A 7 22.88 -5.67 9.14
CA ALA A 7 21.59 -5.87 8.45
C ALA A 7 21.81 -6.96 7.38
N ALA A 8 21.21 -8.12 7.61
CA ALA A 8 21.36 -9.25 6.70
C ALA A 8 20.94 -8.84 5.30
N VAL A 9 21.87 -8.92 4.36
CA VAL A 9 21.52 -8.77 2.94
C VAL A 9 20.64 -9.96 2.60
N ILE A 10 19.33 -9.68 2.52
CA ILE A 10 18.34 -10.72 2.19
C ILE A 10 18.65 -11.18 0.75
N PRO A 11 19.09 -12.42 0.54
CA PRO A 11 19.31 -12.91 -0.81
C PRO A 11 17.96 -12.89 -1.55
N LYS A 12 17.89 -12.15 -2.63
CA LYS A 12 16.71 -12.03 -3.50
C LYS A 12 16.47 -13.37 -4.19
N LEU A 13 15.67 -14.19 -3.59
CA LEU A 13 15.12 -15.34 -4.30
C LEU A 13 13.78 -14.97 -4.89
N UNK A 14 13.62 -14.80 -5.84
CA UNK A 14 12.68 -14.50 -6.50
C UNK A 14 11.75 -15.05 -6.24
N PRO A 15 10.67 -14.97 -6.29
CA PRO A 15 10.04 -13.81 -6.94
C PRO A 15 9.88 -12.67 -5.92
N SER A 16 10.43 -11.55 -6.28
CA SER A 16 10.08 -10.29 -5.62
C SER A 16 8.94 -9.64 -6.41
N GLU A 17 7.89 -9.25 -5.73
CA GLU A 17 6.78 -8.53 -6.33
C GLU A 17 6.66 -7.15 -5.67
N SER A 18 6.64 -6.10 -6.50
CA SER A 18 6.43 -4.73 -6.05
C SER A 18 5.17 -4.18 -6.71
N GLN A 19 4.21 -3.81 -5.90
CA GLN A 19 2.93 -3.27 -6.37
C GLN A 19 2.80 -1.82 -5.93
N LYS A 20 2.35 -0.97 -6.85
CA LYS A 20 2.10 0.45 -6.59
C LYS A 20 0.70 0.83 -7.05
N PHE A 21 0.17 1.92 -6.50
CA PHE A 21 -1.13 2.46 -6.87
C PHE A 21 -1.02 3.08 -8.27
N ARG A 22 -1.28 2.29 -9.30
CA ARG A 22 -1.19 2.71 -10.71
C ARG A 22 -2.53 2.64 -11.44
N GLN A 23 -3.62 2.35 -10.74
CA GLN A 23 -4.94 2.25 -11.34
C GLN A 23 -5.36 3.63 -11.89
N TRP A 24 -5.70 3.67 -13.19
CA TRP A 24 -6.06 4.93 -13.88
C TRP A 24 -7.22 5.67 -13.19
N TYR A 25 -8.22 4.93 -12.68
CA TYR A 25 -9.39 5.54 -12.02
C TYR A 25 -9.01 6.19 -10.69
N VAL A 26 -8.03 5.65 -9.98
CA VAL A 26 -7.50 6.27 -8.75
C VAL A 26 -6.85 7.62 -9.11
N TRP A 27 -6.02 7.62 -10.17
CA TRP A 27 -5.31 8.83 -10.59
C TRP A 27 -6.26 9.87 -11.20
N LEU A 28 -7.35 9.44 -11.85
CA LEU A 28 -8.39 10.35 -12.28
C LEU A 28 -9.02 11.08 -11.08
N ALA A 29 -9.36 10.33 -10.03
CA ALA A 29 -9.92 10.91 -8.79
C ALA A 29 -8.90 11.82 -8.09
N VAL A 30 -7.63 11.39 -8.02
CA VAL A 30 -6.55 12.16 -7.38
C VAL A 30 -6.30 13.48 -8.12
N ALA A 31 -6.45 13.52 -9.45
CA ALA A 31 -6.23 14.72 -10.25
C ALA A 31 -7.25 15.83 -9.99
N ILE A 32 -8.42 15.51 -9.43
CA ILE A 32 -9.48 16.50 -9.17
C ILE A 32 -8.97 17.61 -8.23
N ALA A 33 -8.31 17.24 -7.12
CA ALA A 33 -7.85 18.23 -6.14
C ALA A 33 -6.82 19.20 -6.72
N PRO A 34 -5.73 18.76 -7.36
CA PRO A 34 -4.80 19.70 -8.02
C PRO A 34 -5.49 20.66 -9.00
N ILE A 35 -6.42 20.16 -9.82
CA ILE A 35 -7.14 20.96 -10.81
C ILE A 35 -7.94 22.08 -10.09
N ILE A 36 -8.68 21.70 -9.04
CA ILE A 36 -9.47 22.67 -8.26
C ILE A 36 -8.55 23.71 -7.61
N PHE A 37 -7.42 23.27 -7.03
CA PHE A 37 -6.50 24.20 -6.36
C PHE A 37 -5.78 25.11 -7.34
N VAL A 38 -5.42 24.64 -8.53
CA VAL A 38 -4.86 25.51 -9.58
C VAL A 38 -5.87 26.57 -9.97
N TRP A 39 -7.13 26.18 -10.20
CA TRP A 39 -8.20 27.12 -10.51
C TRP A 39 -8.43 28.13 -9.38
N ALA A 40 -8.49 27.64 -8.13
CA ALA A 40 -8.71 28.50 -6.96
C ALA A 40 -7.58 29.54 -6.80
N ILE A 41 -6.32 29.13 -7.00
CA ILE A 41 -5.15 30.03 -6.92
C ILE A 41 -5.22 31.07 -8.04
N LEU A 42 -5.50 30.64 -9.27
CA LEU A 42 -5.63 31.59 -10.40
C LEU A 42 -6.72 32.61 -10.13
N GLN A 43 -7.89 32.18 -9.67
CA GLN A 43 -9.02 33.07 -9.41
C GLN A 43 -8.74 34.00 -8.23
N GLN A 44 -8.32 33.48 -7.07
CA GLN A 44 -8.22 34.26 -5.85
C GLN A 44 -6.90 35.03 -5.71
N VAL A 45 -5.77 34.36 -6.03
CA VAL A 45 -4.44 34.97 -5.80
C VAL A 45 -4.03 35.84 -6.99
N VAL A 46 -4.27 35.37 -8.23
CA VAL A 46 -3.82 36.09 -9.43
C VAL A 46 -4.84 37.14 -9.87
N LEU A 47 -6.12 36.75 -9.97
CA LEU A 47 -7.17 37.67 -10.46
C LEU A 47 -7.82 38.50 -9.33
N GLY A 48 -7.57 38.16 -8.05
CA GLY A 48 -8.13 38.90 -6.92
C GLY A 48 -9.63 38.68 -6.69
N VAL A 49 -10.21 37.66 -7.31
CA VAL A 49 -11.64 37.32 -7.19
C VAL A 49 -11.80 36.18 -6.17
N PRO A 50 -12.50 36.42 -5.05
CA PRO A 50 -12.63 35.37 -4.02
C PRO A 50 -13.15 34.04 -4.58
N PHE A 51 -12.53 32.94 -4.14
CA PHE A 51 -12.93 31.61 -4.54
C PHE A 51 -13.92 31.02 -3.53
N GLY A 52 -15.15 30.80 -3.99
CA GLY A 52 -16.21 30.20 -3.18
C GLY A 52 -17.01 31.26 -2.37
N THR A 53 -17.97 30.80 -1.61
CA THR A 53 -18.91 31.63 -0.82
C THR A 53 -18.30 32.05 0.52
N ASN A 54 -17.30 31.35 1.03
CA ASN A 54 -16.61 31.67 2.27
C ASN A 54 -15.10 31.48 2.03
N PRO A 55 -14.46 32.43 1.32
CA PRO A 55 -13.07 32.21 0.88
C PRO A 55 -12.09 32.24 2.04
N SER A 56 -11.20 31.29 2.06
CA SER A 56 -10.06 31.26 3.00
C SER A 56 -9.02 32.31 2.58
N GLY A 57 -8.19 32.74 3.52
CA GLY A 57 -7.08 33.64 3.18
C GLY A 57 -6.09 32.98 2.20
N ASN A 58 -5.41 33.80 1.41
CA ASN A 58 -4.48 33.35 0.37
C ASN A 58 -3.42 32.37 0.90
N VAL A 59 -2.88 32.62 2.10
CA VAL A 59 -1.87 31.75 2.71
C VAL A 59 -2.44 30.36 2.98
N VAL A 60 -3.64 30.30 3.53
CA VAL A 60 -4.32 29.01 3.83
C VAL A 60 -4.59 28.27 2.53
N LEU A 61 -5.10 28.97 1.51
CA LEU A 61 -5.38 28.39 0.19
C LEU A 61 -4.11 27.77 -0.43
N ILE A 62 -2.99 28.49 -0.38
CA ILE A 62 -1.70 28.00 -0.91
C ILE A 62 -1.23 26.80 -0.13
N LEU A 63 -1.31 26.81 1.20
CA LEU A 63 -0.92 25.66 2.03
C LEU A 63 -1.75 24.41 1.71
N LEU A 64 -3.06 24.57 1.55
CA LEU A 64 -3.95 23.47 1.16
C LEU A 64 -3.60 22.95 -0.24
N ALA A 65 -3.28 23.87 -1.17
CA ALA A 65 -2.86 23.47 -2.52
C ALA A 65 -1.57 22.65 -2.50
N ILE A 66 -0.60 23.02 -1.67
CA ILE A 66 0.65 22.27 -1.52
C ILE A 66 0.34 20.87 -0.96
N VAL A 67 -0.47 20.80 0.10
CA VAL A 67 -0.78 19.53 0.76
C VAL A 67 -1.57 18.62 -0.17
N PHE A 68 -2.70 19.07 -0.71
CA PHE A 68 -3.61 18.23 -1.49
C PHE A 68 -3.33 18.22 -2.99
N GLY A 69 -2.70 19.25 -3.51
CA GLY A 69 -2.34 19.34 -4.92
C GLY A 69 -0.99 18.71 -5.27
N ILE A 70 -0.05 18.68 -4.32
CA ILE A 70 1.31 18.17 -4.57
C ILE A 70 1.66 17.02 -3.63
N ALA A 71 1.67 17.27 -2.31
CA ALA A 71 2.20 16.31 -1.34
C ALA A 71 1.38 15.01 -1.32
N PHE A 72 0.05 15.10 -1.35
CA PHE A 72 -0.83 13.93 -1.31
C PHE A 72 -0.72 13.07 -2.58
N PRO A 73 -0.78 13.62 -3.81
CA PRO A 73 -0.51 12.82 -5.01
C PRO A 73 0.89 12.19 -5.00
N PHE A 74 1.91 12.91 -4.58
CA PHE A 74 3.27 12.39 -4.47
C PHE A 74 3.35 11.22 -3.47
N PHE A 75 2.68 11.35 -2.32
CA PHE A 75 2.60 10.31 -1.29
C PHE A 75 1.97 9.04 -1.89
N LEU A 76 0.82 9.17 -2.59
CA LEU A 76 0.16 8.02 -3.23
C LEU A 76 1.03 7.39 -4.33
N TYR A 77 1.74 8.22 -5.10
CA TYR A 77 2.65 7.75 -6.15
C TYR A 77 3.75 6.86 -5.57
N ARG A 78 4.26 7.23 -4.38
CA ARG A 78 5.34 6.49 -3.71
C ARG A 78 4.81 5.28 -2.95
N MET A 79 3.54 5.28 -2.56
CA MET A 79 2.94 4.22 -1.74
C MET A 79 2.90 2.89 -2.48
N GLY A 80 3.25 1.80 -1.79
CA GLY A 80 3.24 0.49 -2.42
C GLY A 80 3.51 -0.66 -1.47
N LEU A 81 3.29 -1.86 -1.99
CA LEU A 81 3.51 -3.13 -1.29
C LEU A 81 4.63 -3.89 -1.99
N ASP A 82 5.69 -4.16 -1.26
CA ASP A 82 6.79 -5.00 -1.69
C ASP A 82 6.73 -6.33 -0.94
N VAL A 83 6.77 -7.42 -1.67
CA VAL A 83 6.80 -8.78 -1.12
C VAL A 83 8.02 -9.49 -1.68
N GLN A 84 8.82 -10.08 -0.80
CA GLN A 84 10.03 -10.82 -1.16
C GLN A 84 10.07 -12.13 -0.40
N LEU A 85 10.43 -13.20 -1.09
CA LEU A 85 10.67 -14.50 -0.48
C LEU A 85 12.17 -14.69 -0.26
N SER A 86 12.52 -15.15 0.93
CA SER A 86 13.85 -15.68 1.23
C SER A 86 13.77 -17.20 1.39
N ASN A 87 14.86 -17.84 1.79
CA ASN A 87 14.86 -19.29 2.06
C ASN A 87 14.03 -19.66 3.29
N GLU A 88 13.85 -18.74 4.23
CA GLU A 88 13.28 -19.01 5.55
C GLU A 88 12.01 -18.23 5.86
N ALA A 89 11.68 -17.22 5.04
CA ALA A 89 10.62 -16.28 5.41
C ALA A 89 10.07 -15.50 4.22
N ILE A 90 8.87 -14.95 4.43
CA ILE A 90 8.25 -13.92 3.58
C ILE A 90 8.57 -12.56 4.21
N HIS A 91 9.17 -11.67 3.45
CA HIS A 91 9.42 -10.29 3.83
C HIS A 91 8.45 -9.40 3.11
N MET A 92 7.64 -8.65 3.86
CA MET A 92 6.62 -7.78 3.30
C MET A 92 6.79 -6.36 3.83
N ARG A 93 6.74 -5.39 2.95
CA ARG A 93 6.84 -3.98 3.32
C ARG A 93 5.78 -3.16 2.60
N PHE A 94 4.95 -2.48 3.37
CA PHE A 94 3.95 -1.55 2.84
C PHE A 94 4.45 -0.12 3.12
N TRP A 95 5.14 0.46 2.13
CA TRP A 95 5.69 1.82 2.27
C TRP A 95 4.58 2.87 2.18
N PRO A 96 4.58 3.93 3.00
CA PRO A 96 5.54 4.29 4.04
C PRO A 96 5.17 3.80 5.46
N PHE A 97 4.10 3.03 5.59
CA PHE A 97 3.59 2.60 6.90
C PHE A 97 4.51 1.61 7.62
N HIS A 98 5.27 0.82 6.87
CA HIS A 98 6.27 -0.06 7.42
C HIS A 98 7.66 0.48 7.10
N LEU A 99 8.33 1.05 8.09
CA LEU A 99 9.72 1.53 7.94
C LEU A 99 10.68 0.35 7.79
N LYS A 100 10.39 -0.77 8.50
CA LYS A 100 11.11 -2.04 8.35
C LYS A 100 10.17 -3.08 7.76
N PRO A 101 10.69 -4.03 6.96
CA PRO A 101 9.85 -5.12 6.46
C PRO A 101 9.28 -5.95 7.60
N ARG A 102 8.05 -6.42 7.45
CA ARG A 102 7.47 -7.45 8.30
C ARG A 102 7.91 -8.80 7.79
N THR A 103 8.36 -9.65 8.69
CA THR A 103 8.87 -10.98 8.36
C THR A 103 7.92 -12.03 8.92
N PHE A 104 7.55 -12.99 8.07
CA PHE A 104 6.75 -14.15 8.44
C PHE A 104 7.59 -15.38 8.12
N TYR A 105 8.10 -16.04 9.15
CA TYR A 105 8.93 -17.24 8.96
C TYR A 105 8.05 -18.41 8.53
N PHE A 106 8.55 -19.23 7.61
CA PHE A 106 7.80 -20.42 7.15
C PHE A 106 7.50 -21.35 8.32
N SER A 107 8.39 -21.43 9.30
CA SER A 107 8.17 -22.21 10.53
C SER A 107 6.91 -21.81 11.30
N ASP A 108 6.45 -20.58 11.14
CA ASP A 108 5.28 -20.03 11.85
C ASP A 108 4.00 -20.10 11.01
N ILE A 109 4.12 -20.48 9.73
CA ILE A 109 3.00 -20.56 8.80
C ILE A 109 2.47 -22.01 8.79
N ASP A 110 1.16 -22.15 8.86
CA ASP A 110 0.47 -23.43 8.78
C ASP A 110 0.08 -23.75 7.34
N ASN A 111 -0.36 -22.73 6.61
CA ASN A 111 -0.92 -22.92 5.26
C ASN A 111 -0.88 -21.61 4.48
N ALA A 112 -0.80 -21.70 3.15
CA ALA A 112 -0.91 -20.55 2.24
C ALA A 112 -1.86 -20.90 1.10
N GLU A 113 -2.96 -20.17 0.98
CA GLU A 113 -3.99 -20.43 -0.01
C GLU A 113 -4.12 -19.27 -1.00
N PRO A 114 -4.11 -19.55 -2.32
CA PRO A 114 -4.40 -18.51 -3.29
C PRO A 114 -5.89 -18.19 -3.24
N VAL A 115 -6.25 -16.91 -3.23
CA VAL A 115 -7.64 -16.49 -3.12
C VAL A 115 -7.96 -15.39 -4.10
N THR A 116 -9.19 -15.39 -4.57
CA THR A 116 -9.83 -14.24 -5.22
C THR A 116 -10.81 -13.66 -4.21
N TYR A 117 -10.71 -12.37 -3.94
CA TYR A 117 -11.51 -11.71 -2.91
C TYR A 117 -12.12 -10.41 -3.47
N SER A 118 -13.04 -9.82 -2.73
CA SER A 118 -13.60 -8.51 -3.08
C SER A 118 -12.98 -7.45 -2.16
N PRO A 119 -12.04 -6.60 -2.66
CA PRO A 119 -11.39 -5.62 -1.79
C PRO A 119 -12.37 -4.72 -1.05
N LEU A 120 -13.40 -4.25 -1.74
CA LEU A 120 -14.39 -3.34 -1.14
C LEU A 120 -15.30 -4.05 -0.14
N LYS A 121 -15.83 -5.24 -0.49
CA LYS A 121 -16.78 -5.98 0.36
C LYS A 121 -16.10 -6.66 1.55
N ASP A 122 -14.95 -7.30 1.30
CA ASP A 122 -14.27 -8.12 2.32
C ASP A 122 -13.42 -7.28 3.26
N TYR A 123 -12.86 -6.16 2.78
CA TYR A 123 -11.87 -5.37 3.53
C TYR A 123 -12.11 -3.86 3.51
N GLY A 124 -13.15 -3.38 2.85
CA GLY A 124 -13.46 -1.95 2.77
C GLY A 124 -12.51 -1.14 1.89
N GLY A 125 -11.79 -1.81 0.98
CA GLY A 125 -10.89 -1.16 0.01
C GLY A 125 -9.48 -1.72 -0.02
N TRP A 126 -8.62 -1.00 -0.71
CA TRP A 126 -7.20 -1.33 -0.82
C TRP A 126 -6.40 -0.62 0.29
N GLY A 127 -5.19 -1.12 0.56
CA GLY A 127 -4.28 -0.60 1.57
C GLY A 127 -3.97 -1.62 2.67
N ILE A 128 -3.73 -1.11 3.88
CA ILE A 128 -3.65 -1.95 5.08
C ILE A 128 -5.03 -1.94 5.71
N ARG A 129 -5.68 -3.10 5.72
CA ARG A 129 -7.09 -3.21 6.14
C ARG A 129 -7.28 -4.33 7.16
N TYR A 130 -8.35 -4.20 7.93
CA TYR A 130 -8.80 -5.23 8.87
C TYR A 130 -10.24 -5.59 8.49
N GLY A 131 -10.47 -6.86 8.20
CA GLY A 131 -11.80 -7.38 7.86
C GLY A 131 -12.17 -8.56 8.75
N ALA A 132 -13.34 -9.10 8.51
CA ALA A 132 -13.82 -10.28 9.25
C ALA A 132 -12.91 -11.50 9.06
N LYS A 133 -12.17 -11.55 7.96
CA LYS A 133 -11.28 -12.65 7.60
C LYS A 133 -9.82 -12.38 8.01
N GLY A 134 -9.57 -11.36 8.86
CA GLY A 134 -8.24 -11.02 9.32
C GLY A 134 -7.69 -9.74 8.69
N LYS A 135 -6.38 -9.62 8.72
CA LYS A 135 -5.66 -8.45 8.23
C LYS A 135 -5.29 -8.61 6.76
N ALA A 136 -5.41 -7.54 6.00
CA ALA A 136 -5.09 -7.54 4.57
C ALA A 136 -4.07 -6.46 4.24
N TYR A 137 -3.16 -6.80 3.33
CA TYR A 137 -2.19 -5.89 2.72
C TYR A 137 -2.34 -6.00 1.21
N ASN A 138 -3.00 -5.03 0.61
CA ASN A 138 -3.25 -5.05 -0.84
C ASN A 138 -3.11 -3.65 -1.45
N VAL A 139 -2.77 -3.59 -2.72
CA VAL A 139 -2.59 -2.31 -3.44
C VAL A 139 -3.53 -2.24 -4.64
N SER A 140 -3.71 -3.36 -5.35
CA SER A 140 -4.50 -3.38 -6.58
C SER A 140 -5.07 -4.78 -6.83
N GLY A 141 -6.08 -4.84 -7.67
CA GLY A 141 -6.68 -6.11 -8.06
C GLY A 141 -7.54 -6.74 -6.97
N ASN A 142 -7.82 -8.01 -7.15
CA ASN A 142 -8.69 -8.81 -6.31
C ASN A 142 -8.12 -10.21 -6.05
N GLN A 143 -6.83 -10.38 -6.25
CA GLN A 143 -6.13 -11.65 -6.07
C GLN A 143 -5.05 -11.52 -5.01
N GLY A 144 -4.80 -12.61 -4.29
CA GLY A 144 -3.80 -12.63 -3.23
C GLY A 144 -3.62 -14.01 -2.64
N VAL A 145 -2.80 -14.07 -1.60
CA VAL A 145 -2.56 -15.29 -0.82
C VAL A 145 -2.96 -15.02 0.62
N VAL A 146 -3.78 -15.89 1.17
CA VAL A 146 -4.06 -15.89 2.61
C VAL A 146 -3.06 -16.83 3.26
N ILE A 147 -2.18 -16.27 4.08
CA ILE A 147 -1.31 -17.08 4.94
C ILE A 147 -1.99 -17.24 6.30
N THR A 148 -2.09 -18.48 6.75
CA THR A 148 -2.61 -18.84 8.07
C THR A 148 -1.41 -19.19 8.95
N LEU A 149 -1.27 -18.47 10.04
CA LEU A 149 -0.19 -18.71 11.00
C LEU A 149 -0.62 -19.82 11.98
N LYS A 150 0.35 -20.52 12.54
CA LYS A 150 0.12 -21.55 13.57
C LYS A 150 -0.60 -21.02 14.81
N THR A 151 -0.58 -19.70 14.99
CA THR A 151 -1.35 -19.02 16.04
C THR A 151 -2.86 -18.91 15.71
N GLY A 152 -3.28 -19.27 14.49
CA GLY A 152 -4.66 -19.14 14.03
C GLY A 152 -4.96 -17.80 13.34
N GLN A 153 -4.01 -16.89 13.30
CA GLN A 153 -4.20 -15.60 12.60
C GLN A 153 -4.09 -15.78 11.09
N SER A 154 -4.99 -15.14 10.35
CA SER A 154 -4.94 -15.11 8.90
C SER A 154 -4.56 -13.73 8.39
N ILE A 155 -3.69 -13.70 7.39
CA ILE A 155 -3.18 -12.48 6.78
C ILE A 155 -3.28 -12.61 5.26
N LEU A 156 -4.01 -11.69 4.63
CA LEU A 156 -4.09 -11.62 3.17
C LEU A 156 -2.95 -10.74 2.65
N ILE A 157 -2.19 -11.26 1.72
CA ILE A 157 -1.17 -10.52 0.98
C ILE A 157 -1.64 -10.44 -0.48
N GLY A 158 -1.96 -9.24 -0.95
CA GLY A 158 -2.33 -9.02 -2.35
C GLY A 158 -1.17 -9.39 -3.27
N SER A 159 -1.47 -10.12 -4.34
CA SER A 159 -0.46 -10.54 -5.31
C SER A 159 -1.11 -10.79 -6.67
N GLN A 160 -0.50 -10.26 -7.72
CA GLN A 160 -0.91 -10.56 -9.09
C GLN A 160 -0.46 -11.97 -9.52
N ARG A 161 0.47 -12.56 -8.75
CA ARG A 161 1.03 -13.90 -8.99
C ARG A 161 0.67 -14.83 -7.81
N HIS A 162 -0.60 -14.77 -7.38
CA HIS A 162 -1.06 -15.41 -6.15
C HIS A 162 -0.90 -16.94 -6.15
N GLU A 163 -1.15 -17.60 -7.29
CA GLU A 163 -0.98 -19.06 -7.39
C GLU A 163 0.49 -19.45 -7.23
N GLU A 164 1.38 -18.76 -7.95
CA GLU A 164 2.82 -19.00 -7.86
C GLU A 164 3.35 -18.69 -6.46
N LEU A 165 2.93 -17.58 -5.87
CA LEU A 165 3.35 -17.19 -4.53
C LEU A 165 2.90 -18.24 -3.50
N SER A 166 1.64 -18.71 -3.58
CA SER A 166 1.10 -19.73 -2.70
C SER A 166 1.87 -21.06 -2.82
N SER A 167 2.12 -21.51 -4.06
CA SER A 167 2.89 -22.74 -4.31
C SER A 167 4.29 -22.64 -3.71
N LEU A 168 4.98 -21.54 -3.96
CA LEU A 168 6.34 -21.33 -3.46
C LEU A 168 6.41 -21.26 -1.93
N ILE A 169 5.37 -20.78 -1.27
CA ILE A 169 5.28 -20.79 0.19
C ILE A 169 5.07 -22.23 0.67
N ASN A 170 4.07 -22.91 0.12
CA ASN A 170 3.73 -24.28 0.57
C ASN A 170 4.87 -25.29 0.32
N ASP A 171 5.67 -25.09 -0.74
CA ASP A 171 6.84 -25.93 -1.01
C ASP A 171 7.94 -25.79 0.07
N ARG A 172 7.83 -24.77 0.94
CA ARG A 172 8.80 -24.47 2.00
C ARG A 172 8.25 -24.70 3.41
N LEU A 173 6.96 -25.08 3.56
CA LEU A 173 6.37 -25.43 4.85
C LEU A 173 6.73 -26.84 5.27
#